data_9bb69e02b56f64266b2240970e169333
#
_entry.id   9bb69e02b56f64266b2240970e169333
#
_cell.length_a   1.000
_cell.length_b   1.000
_cell.length_c   1.000
_cell.angle_alpha   90.00
_cell.angle_beta   90.00
_cell.angle_gamma   90.00
#
_symmetry.space_group_name_H-M   'P 1'
#
loop_
_entity.id
_entity.type
_entity.pdbx_description
1 polymer ?
#
loop_
_entity_poly.entity_id
_entity_poly.type
_entity_poly.pdbx_seq_one_letter_code
_entity_poly.pdbx_strand_id
1 'polypeptide(L)'
;MDVEHKQWNDRQKELRRLLDNPAETKQARELFLTQHGWVHGAEISGGGFHSFADSVWQDLSPQAARCIPPGGEHSVLWCLYHLARIEDVTMSMLAARTQQVFDRDDYLAALNSPIRHTANEMTVKEIEELSREIDLDALAAYRLAVGTNTRRIVQQLTAKELSRQVQPEDLQLLLDQGDVLPEAQPILDYWGRRTVAGLLLMPPTRHNLVHLNEAARIKQKAARLNA
;
A
#
# COMPACT_ATOMS: atom_id res chain seq x y z
N MET A 1 9.12 -15.16 -15.50
CA MET A 1 8.03 -14.65 -14.63
C MET A 1 7.46 -15.87 -13.95
N ASP A 2 7.46 -15.88 -12.64
CA ASP A 2 6.91 -16.94 -11.83
C ASP A 2 5.42 -17.17 -12.15
N VAL A 3 4.92 -18.40 -11.99
CA VAL A 3 3.53 -18.80 -12.28
C VAL A 3 2.55 -17.95 -11.48
N GLU A 4 2.87 -17.67 -10.21
CA GLU A 4 2.04 -16.87 -9.32
C GLU A 4 1.90 -15.42 -9.80
N HIS A 5 2.99 -14.78 -10.23
CA HIS A 5 2.97 -13.43 -10.81
C HIS A 5 2.14 -13.37 -12.10
N LYS A 6 2.23 -14.41 -12.95
CA LYS A 6 1.40 -14.47 -14.15
C LYS A 6 -0.07 -14.57 -13.81
N GLN A 7 -0.45 -15.47 -12.91
CA GLN A 7 -1.84 -15.64 -12.45
C GLN A 7 -2.37 -14.37 -11.81
N TRP A 8 -1.56 -13.70 -10.96
CA TRP A 8 -1.95 -12.44 -10.34
C TRP A 8 -2.21 -11.36 -11.40
N ASN A 9 -1.35 -11.24 -12.41
CA ASN A 9 -1.51 -10.29 -13.50
C ASN A 9 -2.76 -10.56 -14.35
N ASP A 10 -3.07 -11.81 -14.63
CA ASP A 10 -4.28 -12.17 -15.40
C ASP A 10 -5.55 -11.88 -14.59
N ARG A 11 -5.58 -12.17 -13.30
CA ARG A 11 -6.66 -11.76 -12.40
C ARG A 11 -6.80 -10.25 -12.28
N GLN A 12 -5.71 -9.49 -12.32
CA GLN A 12 -5.75 -8.02 -12.27
C GLN A 12 -6.41 -7.43 -13.53
N LYS A 13 -6.21 -8.05 -14.71
CA LYS A 13 -6.92 -7.68 -15.93
C LYS A 13 -8.41 -7.97 -15.82
N GLU A 14 -8.74 -9.13 -15.27
CA GLU A 14 -10.13 -9.52 -15.05
C GLU A 14 -10.81 -8.59 -14.01
N LEU A 15 -10.11 -8.24 -12.94
CA LEU A 15 -10.62 -7.27 -11.96
C LEU A 15 -10.98 -5.94 -12.62
N ARG A 16 -10.14 -5.44 -13.53
CA ARG A 16 -10.42 -4.22 -14.29
C ARG A 16 -11.71 -4.38 -15.09
N ARG A 17 -11.85 -5.46 -15.84
CA ARG A 17 -13.06 -5.75 -16.63
C ARG A 17 -14.33 -5.76 -15.76
N LEU A 18 -14.25 -6.41 -14.59
CA LEU A 18 -15.38 -6.49 -13.66
C LEU A 18 -15.75 -5.13 -13.06
N LEU A 19 -14.76 -4.31 -12.72
CA LEU A 19 -14.97 -2.96 -12.16
C LEU A 19 -15.57 -1.97 -13.17
N ASP A 20 -15.38 -2.21 -14.47
CA ASP A 20 -15.99 -1.41 -15.53
C ASP A 20 -17.48 -1.72 -15.76
N ASN A 21 -18.02 -2.81 -15.14
CA ASN A 21 -19.40 -3.22 -15.27
C ASN A 21 -20.16 -3.16 -13.92
N PRO A 22 -21.07 -2.19 -13.71
CA PRO A 22 -21.84 -2.06 -12.47
C PRO A 22 -22.65 -3.29 -12.08
N ALA A 23 -23.08 -4.13 -13.05
CA ALA A 23 -23.83 -5.36 -12.77
C ALA A 23 -22.96 -6.46 -12.14
N GLU A 24 -21.64 -6.37 -12.27
CA GLU A 24 -20.65 -7.33 -11.76
C GLU A 24 -19.97 -6.88 -10.47
N THR A 25 -20.50 -5.87 -9.77
CA THR A 25 -19.91 -5.29 -8.53
C THR A 25 -19.60 -6.34 -7.48
N LYS A 26 -20.44 -7.37 -7.33
CA LYS A 26 -20.21 -8.45 -6.35
C LYS A 26 -18.95 -9.25 -6.73
N GLN A 27 -18.86 -9.68 -7.98
CA GLN A 27 -17.72 -10.45 -8.50
C GLN A 27 -16.43 -9.60 -8.46
N ALA A 28 -16.52 -8.31 -8.76
CA ALA A 28 -15.41 -7.39 -8.67
C ALA A 28 -14.84 -7.30 -7.24
N ARG A 29 -15.72 -7.18 -6.23
CA ARG A 29 -15.32 -7.18 -4.81
C ARG A 29 -14.68 -8.49 -4.38
N GLU A 30 -15.25 -9.63 -4.74
CA GLU A 30 -14.71 -10.96 -4.42
C GLU A 30 -13.32 -11.15 -5.03
N LEU A 31 -13.15 -10.79 -6.32
CA LEU A 31 -11.86 -10.87 -6.98
C LEU A 31 -10.84 -9.86 -6.40
N PHE A 32 -11.29 -8.63 -6.06
CA PHE A 32 -10.43 -7.66 -5.37
C PHE A 32 -9.91 -8.24 -4.05
N LEU A 33 -10.77 -8.79 -3.21
CA LEU A 33 -10.37 -9.36 -1.91
C LEU A 33 -9.35 -10.50 -2.07
N THR A 34 -9.45 -11.27 -3.16
CA THR A 34 -8.47 -12.29 -3.52
C THR A 34 -7.13 -11.65 -3.92
N GLN A 35 -7.14 -10.67 -4.82
CA GLN A 35 -5.93 -9.96 -5.27
C GLN A 35 -5.23 -9.21 -4.15
N HIS A 36 -6.00 -8.56 -3.29
CA HIS A 36 -5.53 -7.85 -2.12
C HIS A 36 -4.88 -8.81 -1.10
N GLY A 37 -5.45 -10.01 -0.92
CA GLY A 37 -4.85 -11.04 -0.05
C GLY A 37 -3.45 -11.45 -0.48
N TRP A 38 -3.12 -11.43 -1.78
CA TRP A 38 -1.80 -11.76 -2.29
C TRP A 38 -0.72 -10.71 -1.97
N VAL A 39 -1.12 -9.47 -1.68
CA VAL A 39 -0.20 -8.37 -1.35
C VAL A 39 -0.22 -8.00 0.14
N HIS A 40 -0.95 -8.77 0.95
CA HIS A 40 -0.97 -8.68 2.41
C HIS A 40 -0.63 -10.03 3.04
N GLY A 41 -0.29 -10.03 4.35
CA GLY A 41 0.06 -11.24 5.09
C GLY A 41 -1.10 -12.23 5.30
N ALA A 42 -0.76 -13.39 5.84
CA ALA A 42 -1.69 -14.50 6.07
C ALA A 42 -2.89 -14.12 6.93
N GLU A 43 -2.73 -13.19 7.88
CA GLU A 43 -3.82 -12.68 8.74
C GLU A 43 -4.93 -11.99 7.93
N ILE A 44 -4.57 -11.35 6.81
CA ILE A 44 -5.51 -10.67 5.91
C ILE A 44 -6.11 -11.66 4.90
N SER A 45 -5.31 -12.57 4.37
CA SER A 45 -5.75 -13.52 3.34
C SER A 45 -6.56 -14.69 3.89
N GLY A 46 -6.52 -14.93 5.20
CA GLY A 46 -7.12 -16.10 5.84
C GLY A 46 -6.24 -17.35 5.80
N GLY A 47 -4.95 -17.22 5.49
CA GLY A 47 -3.93 -18.28 5.63
C GLY A 47 -3.96 -19.37 4.56
N GLY A 48 -4.72 -19.20 3.47
CA GLY A 48 -4.87 -20.24 2.45
C GLY A 48 -3.65 -20.40 1.51
N PHE A 49 -2.70 -19.48 1.54
CA PHE A 49 -1.51 -19.47 0.67
C PHE A 49 -0.43 -18.53 1.24
N HIS A 50 0.79 -18.73 0.79
CA HIS A 50 1.93 -17.85 1.10
C HIS A 50 1.93 -16.66 0.14
N SER A 51 1.74 -15.45 0.67
CA SER A 51 1.60 -14.23 -0.13
C SER A 51 2.94 -13.60 -0.51
N PHE A 52 2.92 -12.61 -1.40
CA PHE A 52 4.12 -11.80 -1.71
C PHE A 52 4.59 -11.00 -0.47
N ALA A 53 3.66 -10.57 0.39
CA ALA A 53 4.01 -9.89 1.63
C ALA A 53 4.67 -10.86 2.62
N ASP A 54 4.14 -12.09 2.77
CA ASP A 54 4.75 -13.11 3.64
C ASP A 54 6.19 -13.40 3.22
N SER A 55 6.48 -13.44 1.91
CA SER A 55 7.85 -13.62 1.38
C SER A 55 8.80 -12.48 1.76
N VAL A 56 8.29 -11.26 1.94
CA VAL A 56 9.10 -10.14 2.41
C VAL A 56 9.34 -10.21 3.91
N TRP A 57 8.27 -10.48 4.71
CA TRP A 57 8.34 -10.49 6.15
C TRP A 57 9.05 -11.73 6.73
N GLN A 58 8.95 -12.88 6.07
CA GLN A 58 9.58 -14.11 6.53
C GLN A 58 11.09 -13.91 6.70
N ASP A 59 11.64 -14.21 7.88
CA ASP A 59 13.06 -14.10 8.22
C ASP A 59 13.67 -12.69 7.94
N LEU A 60 12.86 -11.63 8.00
CA LEU A 60 13.31 -10.26 7.86
C LEU A 60 13.92 -9.77 9.18
N SER A 61 15.25 -9.74 9.27
CA SER A 61 15.90 -9.15 10.43
C SER A 61 15.76 -7.62 10.45
N PRO A 62 15.74 -6.98 11.65
CA PRO A 62 15.71 -5.52 11.75
C PRO A 62 16.86 -4.84 10.97
N GLN A 63 18.05 -5.44 10.96
CA GLN A 63 19.20 -4.93 10.21
C GLN A 63 18.94 -4.99 8.69
N ALA A 64 18.43 -6.09 8.17
CA ALA A 64 18.12 -6.23 6.75
C ALA A 64 16.97 -5.30 6.33
N ALA A 65 15.99 -5.09 7.21
CA ALA A 65 14.87 -4.19 6.96
C ALA A 65 15.30 -2.73 6.78
N ARG A 66 16.30 -2.29 7.56
CA ARG A 66 16.83 -0.90 7.57
C ARG A 66 17.92 -0.65 6.51
N CYS A 67 18.48 -1.71 5.94
CA CYS A 67 19.58 -1.62 4.99
C CYS A 67 19.14 -0.96 3.68
N ILE A 68 19.86 0.09 3.26
CA ILE A 68 19.82 0.62 1.90
C ILE A 68 21.07 0.06 1.20
N PRO A 69 20.92 -0.89 0.25
CA PRO A 69 22.08 -1.49 -0.41
C PRO A 69 22.85 -0.47 -1.25
N PRO A 70 24.17 -0.64 -1.45
CA PRO A 70 24.96 0.23 -2.31
C PRO A 70 24.33 0.39 -3.70
N GLY A 71 24.15 1.65 -4.13
CA GLY A 71 23.49 2.01 -5.38
C GLY A 71 21.98 1.80 -5.39
N GLY A 72 21.37 1.51 -4.24
CA GLY A 72 19.92 1.51 -4.03
C GLY A 72 19.45 2.86 -3.51
N GLU A 73 18.14 3.11 -3.67
CA GLU A 73 17.49 4.35 -3.22
C GLU A 73 16.65 4.11 -1.96
N HIS A 74 16.21 2.88 -1.72
CA HIS A 74 15.25 2.54 -0.66
C HIS A 74 15.73 1.39 0.24
N SER A 75 15.16 1.35 1.44
CA SER A 75 15.19 0.19 2.35
C SER A 75 13.90 -0.63 2.23
N VAL A 76 13.89 -1.85 2.77
CA VAL A 76 12.64 -2.63 2.91
C VAL A 76 11.63 -1.86 3.77
N LEU A 77 12.09 -1.21 4.84
CA LEU A 77 11.27 -0.40 5.73
C LEU A 77 10.57 0.74 5.01
N TRP A 78 11.32 1.50 4.18
CA TRP A 78 10.72 2.55 3.37
C TRP A 78 9.63 2.00 2.44
N CYS A 79 9.91 0.90 1.73
CA CYS A 79 8.91 0.27 0.85
C CYS A 79 7.62 -0.08 1.63
N LEU A 80 7.75 -0.73 2.80
CA LEU A 80 6.60 -1.17 3.61
C LEU A 80 5.81 0.01 4.21
N TYR A 81 6.50 1.07 4.64
CA TYR A 81 5.86 2.30 5.10
C TYR A 81 5.12 2.99 3.96
N HIS A 82 5.80 3.24 2.85
CA HIS A 82 5.25 3.91 1.68
C HIS A 82 3.97 3.23 1.17
N LEU A 83 4.01 1.92 0.96
CA LEU A 83 2.84 1.21 0.46
C LEU A 83 1.68 1.20 1.47
N ALA A 84 1.95 1.16 2.80
CA ALA A 84 0.92 1.26 3.82
C ALA A 84 0.26 2.64 3.84
N ARG A 85 1.08 3.72 3.79
CA ARG A 85 0.57 5.10 3.76
C ARG A 85 -0.25 5.38 2.50
N ILE A 86 0.24 4.99 1.32
CA ILE A 86 -0.49 5.15 0.05
C ILE A 86 -1.84 4.42 0.08
N GLU A 87 -1.88 3.21 0.60
CA GLU A 87 -3.12 2.44 0.72
C GLU A 87 -4.09 3.09 1.70
N ASP A 88 -3.62 3.47 2.90
CA ASP A 88 -4.47 4.08 3.93
C ASP A 88 -5.08 5.40 3.46
N VAL A 89 -4.25 6.32 2.96
CA VAL A 89 -4.69 7.63 2.45
C VAL A 89 -5.73 7.44 1.35
N THR A 90 -5.47 6.59 0.36
CA THR A 90 -6.36 6.45 -0.78
C THR A 90 -7.65 5.70 -0.44
N MET A 91 -7.58 4.67 0.39
CA MET A 91 -8.77 3.88 0.72
C MET A 91 -9.62 4.55 1.79
N SER A 92 -9.00 5.12 2.82
CA SER A 92 -9.75 5.83 3.88
C SER A 92 -10.27 7.18 3.39
N MET A 93 -9.39 8.06 2.87
CA MET A 93 -9.76 9.44 2.56
C MET A 93 -10.45 9.58 1.20
N LEU A 94 -9.93 8.96 0.14
CA LEU A 94 -10.47 9.17 -1.21
C LEU A 94 -11.61 8.20 -1.54
N ALA A 95 -11.48 6.91 -1.18
CA ALA A 95 -12.51 5.93 -1.48
C ALA A 95 -13.68 5.97 -0.50
N ALA A 96 -13.43 5.95 0.81
CA ALA A 96 -14.46 5.89 1.84
C ALA A 96 -14.83 7.24 2.45
N ARG A 97 -13.99 8.28 2.30
CA ARG A 97 -14.15 9.60 2.96
C ARG A 97 -14.29 9.50 4.48
N THR A 98 -13.44 8.69 5.07
CA THR A 98 -13.34 8.46 6.51
C THR A 98 -11.95 8.81 7.01
N GLN A 99 -11.81 8.95 8.33
CA GLN A 99 -10.49 9.11 8.95
C GLN A 99 -9.58 7.93 8.61
N GLN A 100 -8.33 8.22 8.28
CA GLN A 100 -7.31 7.21 8.03
C GLN A 100 -6.95 6.44 9.31
N VAL A 101 -6.50 5.20 9.14
CA VAL A 101 -6.06 4.32 10.24
C VAL A 101 -4.88 4.96 10.97
N PHE A 102 -4.00 5.63 10.25
CA PHE A 102 -2.82 6.32 10.78
C PHE A 102 -3.15 7.29 11.91
N ASP A 103 -4.19 8.13 11.74
CA ASP A 103 -4.60 9.12 12.73
C ASP A 103 -5.55 8.53 13.78
N ARG A 104 -6.47 7.65 13.35
CA ARG A 104 -7.46 7.05 14.24
C ARG A 104 -6.82 6.24 15.36
N ASP A 105 -5.76 5.52 15.04
CA ASP A 105 -5.11 4.56 15.94
C ASP A 105 -3.70 5.05 16.38
N ASP A 106 -3.41 6.37 16.21
CA ASP A 106 -2.17 7.07 16.62
C ASP A 106 -0.87 6.38 16.13
N TYR A 107 -0.85 5.96 14.87
CA TYR A 107 0.32 5.29 14.31
C TYR A 107 1.52 6.23 14.09
N LEU A 108 1.35 7.55 14.09
CA LEU A 108 2.49 8.47 14.06
C LEU A 108 3.42 8.24 15.27
N ALA A 109 2.82 8.18 16.47
CA ALA A 109 3.57 7.91 17.69
C ALA A 109 4.03 6.44 17.80
N ALA A 110 3.13 5.48 17.50
CA ALA A 110 3.44 4.05 17.60
C ALA A 110 4.61 3.63 16.67
N LEU A 111 4.66 4.18 15.46
CA LEU A 111 5.73 3.93 14.49
C LEU A 111 7.05 4.64 14.84
N ASN A 112 7.07 5.56 15.79
CA ASN A 112 8.20 6.49 15.97
C ASN A 112 8.58 7.17 14.65
N SER A 113 7.56 7.55 13.84
CA SER A 113 7.80 8.06 12.49
C SER A 113 8.19 9.54 12.52
N PRO A 114 9.28 9.94 11.86
CA PRO A 114 9.64 11.36 11.71
C PRO A 114 8.72 12.11 10.71
N ILE A 115 7.88 11.37 9.97
CA ILE A 115 7.00 11.92 8.95
C ILE A 115 5.59 11.33 9.04
N ARG A 116 4.58 12.08 8.53
CA ARG A 116 3.22 11.56 8.35
C ARG A 116 2.85 11.30 6.89
N HIS A 117 3.52 11.97 5.95
CA HIS A 117 3.20 11.87 4.53
C HIS A 117 3.51 10.49 3.93
N THR A 118 3.09 10.30 2.69
CA THR A 118 3.19 9.03 1.95
C THR A 118 4.62 8.63 1.56
N ALA A 119 5.64 9.37 1.97
CA ALA A 119 7.05 9.15 1.65
C ALA A 119 7.39 9.28 0.14
N ASN A 120 6.55 9.94 -0.65
CA ASN A 120 6.90 10.39 -1.98
C ASN A 120 7.86 11.60 -1.88
N GLU A 121 8.73 11.78 -2.89
CA GLU A 121 9.63 12.93 -3.02
C GLU A 121 10.58 13.14 -1.84
N MET A 122 10.94 12.06 -1.13
CA MET A 122 11.94 12.11 -0.06
C MET A 122 13.36 12.17 -0.63
N THR A 123 14.22 12.96 0.01
CA THR A 123 15.67 12.93 -0.22
C THR A 123 16.28 11.65 0.35
N VAL A 124 17.47 11.28 -0.12
CA VAL A 124 18.23 10.12 0.40
C VAL A 124 18.39 10.19 1.93
N LYS A 125 18.70 11.38 2.46
CA LYS A 125 18.88 11.59 3.92
C LYS A 125 17.59 11.32 4.70
N GLU A 126 16.45 11.77 4.20
CA GLU A 126 15.16 11.53 4.84
C GLU A 126 14.77 10.05 4.78
N ILE A 127 15.09 9.36 3.68
CA ILE A 127 14.88 7.91 3.57
C ILE A 127 15.76 7.14 4.56
N GLU A 128 17.02 7.55 4.74
CA GLU A 128 17.93 6.99 5.74
C GLU A 128 17.40 7.20 7.17
N GLU A 129 16.92 8.40 7.47
CA GLU A 129 16.32 8.74 8.77
C GLU A 129 15.07 7.93 9.06
N LEU A 130 14.11 7.90 8.13
CA LEU A 130 12.91 7.09 8.23
C LEU A 130 13.25 5.60 8.46
N SER A 131 14.20 5.08 7.67
CA SER A 131 14.63 3.68 7.76
C SER A 131 15.27 3.34 9.10
N ARG A 132 15.94 4.32 9.76
CA ARG A 132 16.55 4.16 11.06
C ARG A 132 15.55 4.21 12.21
N GLU A 133 14.59 5.15 12.15
CA GLU A 133 13.73 5.50 13.29
C GLU A 133 12.48 4.63 13.38
N ILE A 134 11.90 4.18 12.25
CA ILE A 134 10.64 3.43 12.22
C ILE A 134 10.72 2.15 13.07
N ASP A 135 9.72 1.96 13.93
CA ASP A 135 9.51 0.70 14.64
C ASP A 135 8.94 -0.37 13.69
N LEU A 136 9.64 -1.50 13.59
CA LEU A 136 9.32 -2.57 12.65
C LEU A 136 8.05 -3.33 13.03
N ASP A 137 7.84 -3.56 14.32
CA ASP A 137 6.68 -4.31 14.82
C ASP A 137 5.41 -3.45 14.71
N ALA A 138 5.52 -2.16 15.04
CA ALA A 138 4.45 -1.20 14.83
C ALA A 138 4.11 -1.03 13.34
N LEU A 139 5.10 -1.10 12.44
CA LEU A 139 4.85 -1.06 10.99
C LEU A 139 4.11 -2.30 10.50
N ALA A 140 4.42 -3.48 11.04
CA ALA A 140 3.68 -4.71 10.76
C ALA A 140 2.21 -4.58 11.22
N ALA A 141 1.99 -4.08 12.45
CA ALA A 141 0.66 -3.82 12.99
C ALA A 141 -0.12 -2.78 12.17
N TYR A 142 0.53 -1.70 11.76
CA TYR A 142 -0.08 -0.67 10.90
C TYR A 142 -0.52 -1.25 9.55
N ARG A 143 0.34 -2.02 8.89
CA ARG A 143 -0.02 -2.67 7.63
C ARG A 143 -1.22 -3.61 7.77
N LEU A 144 -1.28 -4.39 8.86
CA LEU A 144 -2.40 -5.27 9.16
C LEU A 144 -3.69 -4.46 9.36
N ALA A 145 -3.64 -3.37 10.13
CA ALA A 145 -4.78 -2.50 10.39
C ALA A 145 -5.28 -1.83 9.09
N VAL A 146 -4.38 -1.32 8.24
CA VAL A 146 -4.71 -0.73 6.93
C VAL A 146 -5.35 -1.78 6.02
N GLY A 147 -4.76 -2.96 5.87
CA GLY A 147 -5.31 -4.03 5.04
C GLY A 147 -6.69 -4.48 5.51
N THR A 148 -6.90 -4.60 6.82
CA THR A 148 -8.20 -4.92 7.42
C THR A 148 -9.23 -3.84 7.10
N ASN A 149 -8.86 -2.56 7.26
CA ASN A 149 -9.73 -1.42 6.95
C ASN A 149 -10.09 -1.36 5.46
N THR A 150 -9.10 -1.54 4.57
CA THR A 150 -9.32 -1.62 3.11
C THR A 150 -10.35 -2.69 2.74
N ARG A 151 -10.23 -3.89 3.29
CA ARG A 151 -11.19 -4.98 3.02
C ARG A 151 -12.58 -4.62 3.51
N ARG A 152 -12.71 -4.05 4.71
CA ARG A 152 -13.99 -3.58 5.25
C ARG A 152 -14.62 -2.52 4.33
N ILE A 153 -13.85 -1.54 3.88
CA ILE A 153 -14.30 -0.51 2.94
C ILE A 153 -14.82 -1.16 1.67
N VAL A 154 -14.04 -2.00 1.01
CA VAL A 154 -14.39 -2.60 -0.28
C VAL A 154 -15.63 -3.49 -0.18
N GLN A 155 -15.81 -4.21 0.92
CA GLN A 155 -17.01 -5.02 1.15
C GLN A 155 -18.30 -4.19 1.19
N GLN A 156 -18.21 -2.90 1.55
CA GLN A 156 -19.35 -1.99 1.66
C GLN A 156 -19.60 -1.15 0.38
N LEU A 157 -18.61 -1.01 -0.51
CA LEU A 157 -18.74 -0.20 -1.72
C LEU A 157 -19.85 -0.71 -2.64
N THR A 158 -20.78 0.17 -2.97
CA THR A 158 -21.83 -0.06 -3.98
C THR A 158 -21.33 0.27 -5.40
N ALA A 159 -22.07 -0.13 -6.42
CA ALA A 159 -21.77 0.25 -7.81
C ALA A 159 -21.71 1.77 -7.99
N LYS A 160 -22.59 2.53 -7.30
CA LYS A 160 -22.61 4.00 -7.33
C LYS A 160 -21.34 4.57 -6.73
N GLU A 161 -20.86 4.05 -5.61
CA GLU A 161 -19.62 4.52 -4.97
C GLU A 161 -18.39 4.15 -5.80
N LEU A 162 -18.35 2.95 -6.39
CA LEU A 162 -17.27 2.56 -7.30
C LEU A 162 -17.14 3.50 -8.51
N SER A 163 -18.25 3.98 -9.05
CA SER A 163 -18.25 4.93 -10.19
C SER A 163 -17.96 6.37 -9.79
N ARG A 164 -17.92 6.71 -8.50
CA ARG A 164 -17.66 8.06 -8.02
C ARG A 164 -16.24 8.50 -8.37
N GLN A 165 -16.14 9.67 -8.99
CA GLN A 165 -14.85 10.32 -9.26
C GLN A 165 -14.23 10.84 -7.96
N VAL A 166 -12.90 10.75 -7.83
CA VAL A 166 -12.16 11.48 -6.79
C VAL A 166 -12.38 12.97 -6.98
N GLN A 167 -12.66 13.67 -5.91
CA GLN A 167 -12.97 15.11 -5.97
C GLN A 167 -11.74 15.96 -5.64
N PRO A 168 -11.61 17.17 -6.24
CA PRO A 168 -10.51 18.08 -5.94
C PRO A 168 -10.40 18.43 -4.46
N GLU A 169 -11.53 18.55 -3.77
CA GLU A 169 -11.60 18.87 -2.34
C GLU A 169 -10.98 17.75 -1.47
N ASP A 170 -11.19 16.48 -1.86
CA ASP A 170 -10.60 15.33 -1.18
C ASP A 170 -9.06 15.36 -1.33
N LEU A 171 -8.54 15.76 -2.49
CA LEU A 171 -7.09 15.89 -2.74
C LEU A 171 -6.49 17.09 -2.00
N GLN A 172 -7.20 18.22 -1.95
CA GLN A 172 -6.75 19.40 -1.21
C GLN A 172 -6.63 19.07 0.28
N LEU A 173 -7.57 18.29 0.84
CA LEU A 173 -7.51 17.86 2.23
C LEU A 173 -6.24 17.06 2.55
N LEU A 174 -5.75 16.23 1.62
CA LEU A 174 -4.49 15.49 1.80
C LEU A 174 -3.27 16.43 1.89
N LEU A 175 -3.26 17.50 1.10
CA LEU A 175 -2.22 18.53 1.17
C LEU A 175 -2.31 19.32 2.50
N ASP A 176 -3.52 19.74 2.87
CA ASP A 176 -3.74 20.54 4.08
C ASP A 176 -3.38 19.77 5.36
N GLN A 177 -3.55 18.44 5.37
CA GLN A 177 -3.17 17.57 6.48
C GLN A 177 -1.69 17.15 6.45
N GLY A 178 -0.97 17.44 5.37
CA GLY A 178 0.40 17.03 5.18
C GLY A 178 0.58 15.53 4.93
N ASP A 179 -0.47 14.85 4.43
CA ASP A 179 -0.42 13.44 4.06
C ASP A 179 0.30 13.22 2.74
N VAL A 180 0.26 14.22 1.86
CA VAL A 180 1.00 14.29 0.60
C VAL A 180 1.72 15.63 0.55
N LEU A 181 3.01 15.61 0.17
CA LEU A 181 3.79 16.83 0.00
C LEU A 181 3.39 17.56 -1.30
N PRO A 182 3.47 18.91 -1.33
CA PRO A 182 3.17 19.67 -2.56
C PRO A 182 4.04 19.25 -3.76
N GLU A 183 5.28 18.84 -3.51
CA GLU A 183 6.22 18.36 -4.51
C GLU A 183 5.74 17.06 -5.19
N ALA A 184 4.89 16.27 -4.51
CA ALA A 184 4.31 15.05 -5.04
C ALA A 184 3.02 15.28 -5.87
N GLN A 185 2.86 16.48 -6.47
CA GLN A 185 1.74 16.83 -7.34
C GLN A 185 1.40 15.76 -8.40
N PRO A 186 2.36 15.07 -9.05
CA PRO A 186 2.04 14.04 -10.03
C PRO A 186 1.17 12.90 -9.51
N ILE A 187 1.29 12.53 -8.22
CA ILE A 187 0.45 11.48 -7.64
C ILE A 187 -0.98 11.98 -7.36
N LEU A 188 -1.13 13.24 -6.93
CA LEU A 188 -2.45 13.87 -6.78
C LEU A 188 -3.17 13.99 -8.13
N ASP A 189 -2.47 14.40 -9.18
CA ASP A 189 -3.00 14.44 -10.55
C ASP A 189 -3.41 13.05 -11.05
N TYR A 190 -2.64 12.02 -10.69
CA TYR A 190 -2.99 10.64 -11.02
C TYR A 190 -4.30 10.23 -10.31
N TRP A 191 -4.42 10.45 -8.99
CA TRP A 191 -5.62 10.10 -8.24
C TRP A 191 -6.84 10.92 -8.67
N GLY A 192 -6.69 12.20 -8.93
CA GLY A 192 -7.76 13.10 -9.38
C GLY A 192 -8.42 12.68 -10.70
N ARG A 193 -7.71 11.93 -11.53
CA ARG A 193 -8.26 11.34 -12.76
C ARG A 193 -8.92 9.97 -12.55
N ARG A 194 -9.06 9.49 -11.32
CA ARG A 194 -9.60 8.15 -11.04
C ARG A 194 -10.99 8.21 -10.44
N THR A 195 -11.76 7.19 -10.76
CA THR A 195 -12.90 6.80 -9.95
C THR A 195 -12.45 5.96 -8.77
N VAL A 196 -13.30 5.73 -7.79
CA VAL A 196 -13.03 4.79 -6.69
C VAL A 196 -12.65 3.41 -7.23
N ALA A 197 -13.36 2.90 -8.27
CA ALA A 197 -12.98 1.66 -8.95
C ALA A 197 -11.55 1.72 -9.52
N GLY A 198 -11.15 2.85 -10.09
CA GLY A 198 -9.79 3.07 -10.59
C GLY A 198 -8.73 3.06 -9.49
N LEU A 199 -9.05 3.54 -8.27
CA LEU A 199 -8.17 3.45 -7.11
C LEU A 199 -7.94 2.00 -6.68
N LEU A 200 -8.97 1.14 -6.70
CA LEU A 200 -8.82 -0.28 -6.35
C LEU A 200 -7.80 -1.02 -7.22
N LEU A 201 -7.58 -0.57 -8.45
CA LEU A 201 -6.66 -1.19 -9.41
C LEU A 201 -5.19 -0.84 -9.17
N MET A 202 -4.88 0.16 -8.36
CA MET A 202 -3.50 0.63 -8.20
C MET A 202 -3.07 0.69 -6.73
N PRO A 203 -3.50 1.64 -5.88
CA PRO A 203 -2.99 1.76 -4.52
C PRO A 203 -3.02 0.45 -3.72
N PRO A 204 -4.17 -0.21 -3.47
CA PRO A 204 -4.23 -1.38 -2.61
C PRO A 204 -3.87 -2.71 -3.31
N THR A 205 -3.53 -2.69 -4.60
CA THR A 205 -3.23 -3.91 -5.37
C THR A 205 -1.90 -3.80 -6.13
N ARG A 206 -1.91 -3.20 -7.33
CA ARG A 206 -0.72 -3.14 -8.21
C ARG A 206 0.46 -2.42 -7.56
N HIS A 207 0.23 -1.29 -6.91
CA HIS A 207 1.26 -0.51 -6.25
C HIS A 207 1.91 -1.34 -5.11
N ASN A 208 1.10 -2.01 -4.29
CA ASN A 208 1.60 -2.93 -3.28
C ASN A 208 2.49 -4.02 -3.89
N LEU A 209 2.07 -4.67 -4.98
CA LEU A 209 2.87 -5.70 -5.64
C LEU A 209 4.22 -5.17 -6.15
N VAL A 210 4.24 -3.95 -6.72
CA VAL A 210 5.47 -3.33 -7.23
C VAL A 210 6.48 -3.13 -6.12
N HIS A 211 6.08 -2.53 -5.00
CA HIS A 211 6.97 -2.26 -3.87
C HIS A 211 7.29 -3.51 -3.04
N LEU A 212 6.42 -4.52 -2.98
CA LEU A 212 6.79 -5.82 -2.39
C LEU A 212 7.87 -6.52 -3.22
N ASN A 213 7.79 -6.46 -4.55
CA ASN A 213 8.86 -7.00 -5.41
C ASN A 213 10.17 -6.21 -5.26
N GLU A 214 10.11 -4.92 -5.05
CA GLU A 214 11.28 -4.10 -4.72
C GLU A 214 11.85 -4.50 -3.37
N ALA A 215 11.04 -4.55 -2.32
CA ALA A 215 11.42 -4.95 -0.97
C ALA A 215 12.08 -6.34 -0.94
N ALA A 216 11.53 -7.31 -1.67
CA ALA A 216 12.10 -8.65 -1.79
C ALA A 216 13.51 -8.62 -2.42
N ARG A 217 13.73 -7.80 -3.46
CA ARG A 217 15.06 -7.62 -4.07
C ARG A 217 16.05 -6.94 -3.13
N ILE A 218 15.60 -5.92 -2.38
CA ILE A 218 16.42 -5.23 -1.36
C ILE A 218 16.81 -6.22 -0.27
N LYS A 219 15.86 -6.97 0.29
CA LYS A 219 16.11 -8.01 1.29
C LYS A 219 17.17 -9.02 0.84
N GLN A 220 17.08 -9.52 -0.41
CA GLN A 220 18.07 -10.44 -0.96
C GLN A 220 19.48 -9.82 -1.09
N LYS A 221 19.56 -8.54 -1.48
CA LYS A 221 20.84 -7.81 -1.53
C LYS A 221 21.41 -7.60 -0.12
N ALA A 222 20.60 -7.19 0.84
CA ALA A 222 21.02 -6.99 2.23
C ALA A 222 21.54 -8.30 2.86
N ALA A 223 20.91 -9.43 2.59
CA ALA A 223 21.35 -10.74 3.08
C ALA A 223 22.77 -11.10 2.56
N ARG A 224 23.11 -10.75 1.30
CA ARG A 224 24.42 -10.99 0.72
C ARG A 224 25.54 -10.10 1.26
N LEU A 225 25.19 -8.92 1.80
CA LEU A 225 26.15 -8.01 2.40
C LEU A 225 26.53 -8.43 3.83
N ASN A 226 25.71 -9.27 4.47
CA ASN A 226 25.90 -9.73 5.84
C ASN A 226 26.37 -11.20 5.92
N ALA A 227 26.58 -11.87 4.75
CA ALA A 227 27.11 -13.23 4.64
C ALA A 227 28.61 -13.21 4.40
#